data_57c59622dd99c66bc9d49a8eba6dd4ac
#
_entry.id   57c59622dd99c66bc9d49a8eba6dd4ac
#
_cell.length_a   1.000
_cell.length_b   1.000
_cell.length_c   1.000
_cell.angle_alpha   90.00
_cell.angle_beta   90.00
_cell.angle_gamma   90.00
#
_symmetry.space_group_name_H-M   'P 1'
#
loop_
_entity.id
_entity.type
_entity.pdbx_description
1 polymer ?
#
loop_
_entity_poly.entity_id
_entity_poly.type
_entity_poly.pdbx_seq_one_letter_code
_entity_poly.pdbx_strand_id
1 'polypeptide(L)'
;MTYGPRNPGIVRPRSAQPGPPQPGDGSVRRVRAALAVLFPEALQPEPTARSGGRRAVYVAIQVAAVCVGAVVLLLRLAGVPAWDSVYAEDQGVYLVDALAHPWHLLVPYGGYEEFVPRLIGQLVSYLPLADVAVPYALAGAGIAALCALFIYHAMDGWIWSPWLRALVGAALILLPLAPMEIADCTVGSPWYVLTALFFGLLWRPKNWAGMTAVALIAFAVASSEILAVIYAPLVLLRVIALPRWREHAVTAGWLAGLLVQVPVVLESYAQHTQRVAGLARPVQALGFYFHNVALRAFGWRVSLRMVDIAGLNGATVIVCVILAAGFGLMLVTGSRQVRVFAAVALIMGFVQTVFAATVVPYVIRQHYVFNFEGGSRYSTMPIMAMTAAAVVAVDSYQRRQVIAGGGDRIPLTRQSPWAVMAVVALACVLALGWFSDYRYISGHNFWNHWEPKAEKLLAACEHSVSGEITTWTWGHSTITIPCTRLRR
;
A
#
# COMPACT_ATOMS: atom_id res chain seq x y z
N MET A 1 -49.73 -58.94 6.52
CA MET A 1 -50.39 -57.64 6.34
C MET A 1 -49.74 -56.68 7.30
N THR A 2 -48.80 -55.88 6.86
CA THR A 2 -48.06 -54.89 7.67
C THR A 2 -48.37 -53.47 7.18
N TYR A 3 -49.12 -52.74 8.01
CA TYR A 3 -49.43 -51.36 7.80
C TYR A 3 -48.21 -50.48 8.05
N GLY A 4 -47.73 -49.75 7.02
CA GLY A 4 -46.72 -48.70 7.17
C GLY A 4 -47.37 -47.38 7.57
N PRO A 5 -46.66 -46.54 8.41
CA PRO A 5 -47.18 -45.26 8.88
C PRO A 5 -47.24 -44.21 7.74
N ARG A 6 -48.39 -43.57 7.58
CA ARG A 6 -48.57 -42.40 6.71
C ARG A 6 -47.81 -41.19 7.26
N ASN A 7 -46.92 -40.62 6.46
CA ASN A 7 -46.22 -39.38 6.75
C ASN A 7 -47.23 -38.19 6.69
N PRO A 8 -47.35 -37.37 7.77
CA PRO A 8 -48.18 -36.16 7.71
C PRO A 8 -47.51 -35.12 6.82
N GLY A 9 -48.25 -34.67 5.82
CA GLY A 9 -47.82 -33.71 4.82
C GLY A 9 -47.26 -32.42 5.43
N ILE A 10 -45.97 -32.14 5.14
CA ILE A 10 -45.31 -30.87 5.44
C ILE A 10 -46.00 -29.78 4.57
N VAL A 11 -46.84 -28.98 5.20
CA VAL A 11 -47.41 -27.75 4.58
C VAL A 11 -46.27 -26.78 4.43
N ARG A 12 -45.74 -26.65 3.23
CA ARG A 12 -44.76 -25.58 2.90
C ARG A 12 -45.47 -24.22 3.05
N PRO A 13 -44.92 -23.28 3.84
CA PRO A 13 -45.49 -21.94 3.91
C PRO A 13 -45.46 -21.33 2.49
N ARG A 14 -46.59 -20.82 2.02
CA ARG A 14 -46.68 -20.05 0.78
C ARG A 14 -45.67 -18.92 0.84
N SER A 15 -44.64 -18.99 0.00
CA SER A 15 -43.75 -17.86 -0.23
C SER A 15 -44.60 -16.66 -0.62
N ALA A 16 -44.56 -15.60 0.20
CA ALA A 16 -45.20 -14.33 -0.13
C ALA A 16 -44.66 -13.89 -1.51
N GLN A 17 -45.58 -13.79 -2.48
CA GLN A 17 -45.25 -13.25 -3.79
C GLN A 17 -44.70 -11.83 -3.57
N PRO A 18 -43.52 -11.49 -4.10
CA PRO A 18 -43.01 -10.12 -4.02
C PRO A 18 -44.04 -9.21 -4.72
N GLY A 19 -44.49 -8.17 -4.01
CA GLY A 19 -45.35 -7.14 -4.58
C GLY A 19 -44.77 -6.51 -5.85
N PRO A 20 -45.56 -5.89 -6.69
CA PRO A 20 -45.12 -5.27 -7.93
C PRO A 20 -44.03 -4.23 -7.62
N PRO A 21 -42.92 -4.19 -8.41
CA PRO A 21 -41.83 -3.26 -8.19
C PRO A 21 -42.31 -1.82 -8.30
N GLN A 22 -42.01 -1.00 -7.30
CA GLN A 22 -42.38 0.42 -7.31
C GLN A 22 -41.63 1.15 -8.46
N PRO A 23 -42.31 2.10 -9.16
CA PRO A 23 -41.70 2.91 -10.20
C PRO A 23 -40.56 3.75 -9.59
N GLY A 24 -39.33 3.54 -10.02
CA GLY A 24 -38.09 4.19 -9.50
C GLY A 24 -37.05 3.22 -8.97
N ASP A 25 -37.44 2.03 -8.50
CA ASP A 25 -36.49 1.02 -7.93
C ASP A 25 -35.60 0.39 -9.02
N GLY A 26 -36.00 0.39 -10.27
CA GLY A 26 -35.30 -0.23 -11.38
C GLY A 26 -34.01 0.51 -11.81
N SER A 27 -33.95 1.83 -11.69
CA SER A 27 -32.78 2.62 -12.07
C SER A 27 -31.65 2.49 -11.03
N VAL A 28 -32.01 2.59 -9.75
CA VAL A 28 -31.05 2.44 -8.63
C VAL A 28 -30.49 1.01 -8.61
N ARG A 29 -31.30 0.00 -8.85
CA ARG A 29 -30.83 -1.40 -8.95
C ARG A 29 -29.87 -1.60 -10.11
N ARG A 30 -30.12 -1.00 -11.27
CA ARG A 30 -29.21 -1.09 -12.44
C ARG A 30 -27.87 -0.43 -12.14
N VAL A 31 -27.86 0.75 -11.54
CA VAL A 31 -26.63 1.46 -11.15
C VAL A 31 -25.84 0.61 -10.16
N ARG A 32 -26.49 0.11 -9.10
CA ARG A 32 -25.83 -0.78 -8.11
C ARG A 32 -25.25 -2.03 -8.75
N ALA A 33 -25.97 -2.69 -9.63
CA ALA A 33 -25.49 -3.87 -10.35
C ALA A 33 -24.30 -3.55 -11.27
N ALA A 34 -24.30 -2.38 -11.91
CA ALA A 34 -23.17 -1.94 -12.73
C ALA A 34 -21.93 -1.66 -11.87
N LEU A 35 -22.09 -1.00 -10.72
CA LEU A 35 -21.01 -0.69 -9.79
C LEU A 35 -20.51 -1.90 -9.00
N ALA A 36 -21.34 -2.92 -8.77
CA ALA A 36 -20.95 -4.13 -8.04
C ALA A 36 -19.77 -4.88 -8.71
N VAL A 37 -19.53 -4.64 -10.00
CA VAL A 37 -18.35 -5.20 -10.71
C VAL A 37 -17.04 -4.68 -10.15
N LEU A 38 -17.04 -3.49 -9.52
CA LEU A 38 -15.86 -2.92 -8.83
C LEU A 38 -15.52 -3.68 -7.53
N PHE A 39 -16.48 -4.44 -7.00
CA PHE A 39 -16.37 -5.09 -5.69
C PHE A 39 -16.76 -6.57 -5.82
N PRO A 40 -15.96 -7.38 -6.53
CA PRO A 40 -16.29 -8.78 -6.76
C PRO A 40 -16.30 -9.56 -5.45
N GLU A 41 -17.18 -10.54 -5.37
CA GLU A 41 -17.15 -11.52 -4.29
C GLU A 41 -15.93 -12.43 -4.43
N ALA A 42 -15.45 -12.99 -3.31
CA ALA A 42 -14.34 -13.92 -3.32
C ALA A 42 -14.58 -15.08 -4.29
N LEU A 43 -13.60 -15.36 -5.12
CA LEU A 43 -13.68 -16.39 -6.18
C LEU A 43 -13.59 -17.81 -5.62
N GLN A 44 -12.98 -17.97 -4.45
CA GLN A 44 -12.88 -19.27 -3.78
C GLN A 44 -13.86 -19.32 -2.60
N PRO A 45 -14.52 -20.48 -2.37
CA PRO A 45 -15.29 -20.67 -1.15
C PRO A 45 -14.35 -20.54 0.05
N GLU A 46 -14.82 -19.87 1.09
CA GLU A 46 -14.11 -19.88 2.36
C GLU A 46 -13.84 -21.33 2.76
N PRO A 47 -12.64 -21.67 3.24
CA PRO A 47 -12.40 -23.01 3.74
C PRO A 47 -13.20 -23.22 5.04
N THR A 48 -14.50 -23.43 4.86
CA THR A 48 -15.42 -23.78 5.93
C THR A 48 -14.97 -25.13 6.48
N ALA A 49 -14.78 -25.17 7.79
CA ALA A 49 -14.43 -26.40 8.53
C ALA A 49 -13.06 -27.03 8.20
N ARG A 50 -12.01 -26.22 8.17
CA ARG A 50 -10.68 -26.79 8.38
C ARG A 50 -10.62 -27.35 9.81
N SER A 51 -10.31 -28.64 9.98
CA SER A 51 -9.98 -29.18 11.28
C SER A 51 -9.01 -28.25 12.01
N GLY A 52 -9.08 -28.14 13.35
CA GLY A 52 -8.27 -27.16 14.09
C GLY A 52 -6.78 -27.18 13.71
N GLY A 53 -6.21 -28.36 13.43
CA GLY A 53 -4.83 -28.51 12.97
C GLY A 53 -4.55 -27.82 11.63
N ARG A 54 -5.43 -27.92 10.65
CA ARG A 54 -5.25 -27.23 9.34
C ARG A 54 -5.35 -25.71 9.47
N ARG A 55 -6.16 -25.20 10.41
CA ARG A 55 -6.24 -23.76 10.70
C ARG A 55 -4.92 -23.26 11.32
N ALA A 56 -4.36 -23.99 12.27
CA ALA A 56 -3.07 -23.65 12.89
C ALA A 56 -1.94 -23.60 11.86
N VAL A 57 -1.85 -24.60 10.98
CA VAL A 57 -0.86 -24.62 9.88
C VAL A 57 -1.06 -23.43 8.94
N TYR A 58 -2.28 -23.07 8.60
CA TYR A 58 -2.55 -21.92 7.74
C TYR A 58 -2.09 -20.60 8.38
N VAL A 59 -2.39 -20.39 9.67
CA VAL A 59 -1.93 -19.22 10.43
C VAL A 59 -0.40 -19.21 10.52
N ALA A 60 0.24 -20.35 10.78
CA ALA A 60 1.69 -20.46 10.85
C ALA A 60 2.36 -20.08 9.51
N ILE A 61 1.79 -20.51 8.38
CA ILE A 61 2.28 -20.10 7.04
C ILE A 61 2.17 -18.59 6.84
N GLN A 62 1.07 -17.96 7.28
CA GLN A 62 0.91 -16.50 7.14
C GLN A 62 1.90 -15.74 8.01
N VAL A 63 2.09 -16.16 9.26
CA VAL A 63 3.10 -15.58 10.16
C VAL A 63 4.50 -15.74 9.55
N ALA A 64 4.83 -16.94 9.08
CA ALA A 64 6.12 -17.18 8.42
C ALA A 64 6.30 -16.29 7.18
N ALA A 65 5.26 -16.09 6.37
CA ALA A 65 5.31 -15.22 5.20
C ALA A 65 5.57 -13.75 5.60
N VAL A 66 4.96 -13.25 6.67
CA VAL A 66 5.22 -11.90 7.22
C VAL A 66 6.66 -11.80 7.72
N CYS A 67 7.14 -12.77 8.50
CA CYS A 67 8.51 -12.79 9.01
C CYS A 67 9.54 -12.81 7.86
N VAL A 68 9.33 -13.68 6.87
CA VAL A 68 10.20 -13.76 5.69
C VAL A 68 10.16 -12.45 4.90
N GLY A 69 8.98 -11.87 4.69
CA GLY A 69 8.82 -10.58 4.01
C GLY A 69 9.56 -9.45 4.73
N ALA A 70 9.45 -9.37 6.06
CA ALA A 70 10.18 -8.38 6.85
C ALA A 70 11.70 -8.59 6.78
N VAL A 71 12.19 -9.83 6.91
CA VAL A 71 13.62 -10.13 6.77
C VAL A 71 14.13 -9.77 5.38
N VAL A 72 13.37 -10.11 4.32
CA VAL A 72 13.74 -9.74 2.95
C VAL A 72 13.88 -8.23 2.80
N LEU A 73 12.98 -7.44 3.38
CA LEU A 73 13.08 -5.97 3.37
C LEU A 73 14.32 -5.49 4.12
N LEU A 74 14.54 -5.93 5.35
CA LEU A 74 15.70 -5.55 6.16
C LEU A 74 17.06 -5.82 5.48
N LEU A 75 17.11 -6.80 4.59
CA LEU A 75 18.32 -7.15 3.83
C LEU A 75 18.48 -6.36 2.53
N ARG A 76 17.53 -5.49 2.17
CA ARG A 76 17.56 -4.76 0.89
C ARG A 76 18.45 -3.52 0.92
N LEU A 77 18.66 -2.92 2.08
CA LEU A 77 19.55 -1.77 2.17
C LEU A 77 21.03 -2.20 1.99
N ALA A 78 21.71 -1.49 1.10
CA ALA A 78 23.14 -1.63 0.93
C ALA A 78 23.85 -0.51 1.71
N GLY A 79 24.97 -0.81 2.37
CA GLY A 79 25.70 0.15 3.20
C GLY A 79 25.35 0.01 4.67
N VAL A 80 24.88 1.08 5.34
CA VAL A 80 24.48 1.01 6.75
C VAL A 80 23.22 0.14 6.87
N PRO A 81 23.24 -0.93 7.69
CA PRO A 81 22.07 -1.78 7.85
C PRO A 81 20.87 -1.01 8.45
N ALA A 82 19.67 -1.41 8.09
CA ALA A 82 18.45 -0.79 8.62
C ALA A 82 18.39 -0.81 10.16
N TRP A 83 18.86 -1.89 10.77
CA TRP A 83 18.88 -2.07 12.23
C TRP A 83 19.97 -1.29 12.96
N ASP A 84 20.82 -0.57 12.23
CA ASP A 84 21.88 0.29 12.75
C ASP A 84 21.74 1.75 12.29
N SER A 85 20.58 2.12 11.79
CA SER A 85 20.27 3.49 11.38
C SER A 85 18.85 3.87 11.78
N VAL A 86 18.66 5.14 12.17
CA VAL A 86 17.33 5.73 12.31
C VAL A 86 17.20 6.80 11.25
N TYR A 87 16.26 6.60 10.33
CA TYR A 87 16.19 7.36 9.08
C TYR A 87 15.42 8.66 9.25
N ALA A 88 15.94 9.73 8.66
CA ALA A 88 15.25 11.01 8.42
C ALA A 88 14.33 11.47 9.56
N GLU A 89 13.03 11.55 9.27
CA GLU A 89 11.98 12.00 10.19
C GLU A 89 11.81 11.06 11.39
N ASP A 90 12.11 9.77 11.26
CA ASP A 90 12.05 8.82 12.37
C ASP A 90 12.95 9.28 13.53
N GLN A 91 14.16 9.75 13.21
CA GLN A 91 15.07 10.34 14.17
C GLN A 91 14.71 11.79 14.49
N GLY A 92 14.64 12.62 13.45
CA GLY A 92 14.64 14.08 13.57
C GLY A 92 13.28 14.70 13.89
N VAL A 93 12.21 13.90 13.89
CA VAL A 93 10.86 14.35 14.20
C VAL A 93 10.23 13.43 15.25
N TYR A 94 9.93 12.18 14.91
CA TYR A 94 9.06 11.35 15.76
C TYR A 94 9.72 10.91 17.06
N LEU A 95 10.99 10.51 17.04
CA LEU A 95 11.70 10.13 18.25
C LEU A 95 11.95 11.35 19.13
N VAL A 96 12.42 12.46 18.55
CA VAL A 96 12.77 13.68 19.30
C VAL A 96 11.53 14.28 19.95
N ASP A 97 10.41 14.38 19.20
CA ASP A 97 9.13 14.87 19.72
C ASP A 97 8.62 13.96 20.85
N ALA A 98 8.70 12.65 20.71
CA ALA A 98 8.27 11.70 21.73
C ALA A 98 9.12 11.76 23.02
N LEU A 99 10.40 12.04 22.88
CA LEU A 99 11.31 12.23 24.02
C LEU A 99 11.06 13.57 24.73
N ALA A 100 10.79 14.64 23.97
CA ALA A 100 10.53 15.96 24.52
C ALA A 100 9.10 16.08 25.10
N HIS A 101 8.10 15.61 24.36
CA HIS A 101 6.68 15.80 24.65
C HIS A 101 5.91 14.46 24.56
N PRO A 102 6.01 13.58 25.57
CA PRO A 102 5.38 12.28 25.57
C PRO A 102 3.86 12.35 25.33
N TRP A 103 3.37 11.45 24.44
CA TRP A 103 1.96 11.33 24.07
C TRP A 103 1.35 12.55 23.35
N HIS A 104 2.19 13.52 22.94
CA HIS A 104 1.75 14.58 22.07
C HIS A 104 1.76 14.11 20.62
N LEU A 105 0.78 13.27 20.28
CA LEU A 105 0.72 12.57 18.97
C LEU A 105 0.14 13.44 17.86
N LEU A 106 -0.68 14.44 18.15
CA LEU A 106 -1.36 15.28 17.15
C LEU A 106 -0.58 16.58 16.94
N VAL A 107 0.56 16.47 16.27
CA VAL A 107 1.45 17.61 15.98
C VAL A 107 1.65 17.72 14.48
N PRO A 108 1.37 18.86 13.85
CA PRO A 108 1.54 19.02 12.43
C PRO A 108 3.00 18.84 12.01
N TYR A 109 3.22 18.01 10.97
CA TYR A 109 4.47 17.94 10.25
C TYR A 109 4.21 18.09 8.77
N GLY A 110 4.83 19.09 8.14
CA GLY A 110 4.58 19.38 6.72
C GLY A 110 3.14 19.86 6.41
N GLY A 111 2.33 20.18 7.43
CA GLY A 111 0.97 20.68 7.26
C GLY A 111 -0.15 19.67 7.55
N TYR A 112 0.19 18.42 7.91
CA TYR A 112 -0.76 17.34 8.20
C TYR A 112 -0.21 16.42 9.30
N GLU A 113 -1.02 15.46 9.72
CA GLU A 113 -0.67 14.48 10.75
C GLU A 113 -0.05 13.22 10.15
N GLU A 114 0.94 12.66 10.85
CA GLU A 114 1.57 11.38 10.57
C GLU A 114 1.44 10.45 11.79
N PHE A 115 0.18 10.11 12.12
CA PHE A 115 -0.21 9.44 13.36
C PHE A 115 0.51 8.11 13.60
N VAL A 116 0.60 7.23 12.59
CA VAL A 116 1.24 5.90 12.75
C VAL A 116 2.74 6.03 13.02
N PRO A 117 3.54 6.78 12.24
CA PRO A 117 4.94 7.04 12.56
C PRO A 117 5.15 7.64 13.94
N ARG A 118 4.33 8.63 14.36
CA ARG A 118 4.41 9.24 15.69
C ARG A 118 4.10 8.25 16.80
N LEU A 119 3.08 7.42 16.63
CA LEU A 119 2.74 6.37 17.60
C LEU A 119 3.91 5.38 17.78
N ILE A 120 4.56 4.99 16.68
CA ILE A 120 5.74 4.12 16.74
C ILE A 120 6.90 4.84 17.45
N GLY A 121 7.18 6.10 17.09
CA GLY A 121 8.18 6.93 17.76
C GLY A 121 7.94 7.03 19.27
N GLN A 122 6.69 7.20 19.68
CA GLN A 122 6.29 7.22 21.08
C GLN A 122 6.58 5.89 21.77
N LEU A 123 6.24 4.75 21.16
CA LEU A 123 6.48 3.44 21.73
C LEU A 123 7.99 3.13 21.84
N VAL A 124 8.74 3.48 20.79
CA VAL A 124 10.19 3.30 20.74
C VAL A 124 10.92 4.17 21.74
N SER A 125 10.41 5.36 22.06
CA SER A 125 11.01 6.29 23.04
C SER A 125 11.10 5.75 24.48
N TYR A 126 10.46 4.62 24.78
CA TYR A 126 10.57 3.95 26.07
C TYR A 126 11.73 2.95 26.14
N LEU A 127 12.40 2.67 25.03
CA LEU A 127 13.55 1.77 24.96
C LEU A 127 14.86 2.54 25.22
N PRO A 128 15.94 1.85 25.58
CA PRO A 128 17.25 2.49 25.68
C PRO A 128 17.62 3.16 24.36
N LEU A 129 18.17 4.37 24.43
CA LEU A 129 18.44 5.17 23.22
C LEU A 129 19.36 4.46 22.21
N ALA A 130 20.31 3.64 22.70
CA ALA A 130 21.20 2.86 21.84
C ALA A 130 20.45 1.82 20.99
N ASP A 131 19.32 1.30 21.49
CA ASP A 131 18.61 0.16 20.89
C ASP A 131 17.46 0.57 19.95
N VAL A 132 17.15 1.87 19.80
CA VAL A 132 15.95 2.32 19.06
C VAL A 132 15.97 2.03 17.56
N ALA A 133 17.14 1.84 16.95
CA ALA A 133 17.26 1.58 15.52
C ALA A 133 16.58 0.26 15.11
N VAL A 134 16.78 -0.79 15.91
CA VAL A 134 16.19 -2.13 15.65
C VAL A 134 14.65 -2.08 15.63
N PRO A 135 13.95 -1.54 16.66
CA PRO A 135 12.50 -1.42 16.65
C PRO A 135 11.95 -0.59 15.50
N TYR A 136 12.61 0.50 15.11
CA TYR A 136 12.20 1.30 13.95
C TYR A 136 12.25 0.49 12.66
N ALA A 137 13.37 -0.18 12.41
CA ALA A 137 13.55 -1.02 11.23
C ALA A 137 12.52 -2.18 11.19
N LEU A 138 12.31 -2.85 12.33
CA LEU A 138 11.31 -3.93 12.46
C LEU A 138 9.89 -3.43 12.27
N ALA A 139 9.55 -2.24 12.77
CA ALA A 139 8.23 -1.66 12.59
C ALA A 139 7.97 -1.32 11.11
N GLY A 140 8.90 -0.66 10.44
CA GLY A 140 8.79 -0.34 9.01
C GLY A 140 8.66 -1.59 8.14
N ALA A 141 9.59 -2.55 8.29
CA ALA A 141 9.56 -3.82 7.55
C ALA A 141 8.34 -4.67 7.89
N GLY A 142 7.92 -4.70 9.16
CA GLY A 142 6.74 -5.43 9.64
C GLY A 142 5.44 -4.87 9.03
N ILE A 143 5.26 -3.55 9.02
CA ILE A 143 4.10 -2.91 8.40
C ILE A 143 4.04 -3.22 6.91
N ALA A 144 5.14 -3.11 6.18
CA ALA A 144 5.19 -3.44 4.76
C ALA A 144 4.84 -4.91 4.50
N ALA A 145 5.37 -5.84 5.31
CA ALA A 145 5.06 -7.27 5.20
C ALA A 145 3.59 -7.59 5.53
N LEU A 146 3.01 -6.92 6.53
CA LEU A 146 1.58 -7.03 6.85
C LEU A 146 0.71 -6.46 5.73
N CYS A 147 1.10 -5.34 5.11
CA CYS A 147 0.42 -4.79 3.93
C CYS A 147 0.47 -5.77 2.75
N ALA A 148 1.59 -6.45 2.52
CA ALA A 148 1.72 -7.46 1.48
C ALA A 148 0.78 -8.67 1.72
N LEU A 149 0.70 -9.17 2.95
CA LEU A 149 -0.24 -10.21 3.34
C LEU A 149 -1.69 -9.73 3.18
N PHE A 150 -1.98 -8.49 3.59
CA PHE A 150 -3.31 -7.89 3.39
C PHE A 150 -3.69 -7.82 1.91
N ILE A 151 -2.80 -7.37 1.04
CA ILE A 151 -3.03 -7.33 -0.42
C ILE A 151 -3.28 -8.73 -0.98
N TYR A 152 -2.52 -9.75 -0.53
CA TYR A 152 -2.79 -11.14 -0.89
C TYR A 152 -4.25 -11.54 -0.64
N HIS A 153 -4.81 -11.16 0.52
CA HIS A 153 -6.20 -11.43 0.85
C HIS A 153 -7.18 -10.53 0.09
N ALA A 154 -6.84 -9.26 -0.06
CA ALA A 154 -7.68 -8.29 -0.76
C ALA A 154 -7.89 -8.63 -2.25
N MET A 155 -6.93 -9.33 -2.87
CA MET A 155 -7.01 -9.77 -4.26
C MET A 155 -7.87 -11.03 -4.47
N ASP A 156 -8.45 -11.62 -3.44
CA ASP A 156 -9.27 -12.84 -3.48
C ASP A 156 -10.47 -12.75 -4.45
N GLY A 157 -11.13 -11.60 -4.55
CA GLY A 157 -12.21 -11.39 -5.53
C GLY A 157 -11.76 -11.20 -6.98
N TRP A 158 -10.49 -10.84 -7.19
CA TRP A 158 -9.95 -10.48 -8.49
C TRP A 158 -9.11 -11.59 -9.12
N ILE A 159 -8.37 -12.33 -8.32
CA ILE A 159 -7.42 -13.37 -8.74
C ILE A 159 -7.84 -14.71 -8.13
N TRP A 160 -8.06 -15.70 -8.98
CA TRP A 160 -8.43 -17.05 -8.56
C TRP A 160 -7.24 -17.85 -8.02
N SER A 161 -6.08 -17.73 -8.67
CA SER A 161 -4.86 -18.45 -8.32
C SER A 161 -4.21 -17.90 -7.05
N PRO A 162 -4.04 -18.72 -5.97
CA PRO A 162 -3.36 -18.26 -4.76
C PRO A 162 -1.90 -17.86 -4.99
N TRP A 163 -1.23 -18.49 -5.96
CA TRP A 163 0.15 -18.15 -6.32
C TRP A 163 0.26 -16.78 -6.97
N LEU A 164 -0.68 -16.43 -7.85
CA LEU A 164 -0.72 -15.12 -8.48
C LEU A 164 -1.09 -14.04 -7.45
N ARG A 165 -1.93 -14.35 -6.46
CA ARG A 165 -2.16 -13.44 -5.31
C ARG A 165 -0.89 -13.24 -4.49
N ALA A 166 -0.15 -14.33 -4.22
CA ALA A 166 1.13 -14.26 -3.52
C ALA A 166 2.16 -13.44 -4.31
N LEU A 167 2.16 -13.54 -5.65
CA LEU A 167 3.00 -12.72 -6.51
C LEU A 167 2.71 -11.22 -6.36
N VAL A 168 1.42 -10.82 -6.31
CA VAL A 168 1.05 -9.42 -6.07
C VAL A 168 1.49 -8.95 -4.68
N GLY A 169 1.32 -9.77 -3.63
CA GLY A 169 1.83 -9.45 -2.30
C GLY A 169 3.36 -9.33 -2.27
N ALA A 170 4.06 -10.29 -2.88
CA ALA A 170 5.52 -10.26 -2.98
C ALA A 170 6.03 -9.06 -3.78
N ALA A 171 5.29 -8.60 -4.79
CA ALA A 171 5.64 -7.41 -5.55
C ALA A 171 5.75 -6.15 -4.68
N LEU A 172 4.96 -6.03 -3.60
CA LEU A 172 5.10 -4.92 -2.65
C LEU A 172 6.43 -5.01 -1.86
N ILE A 173 6.79 -6.21 -1.40
CA ILE A 173 8.04 -6.45 -0.67
C ILE A 173 9.27 -6.19 -1.56
N LEU A 174 9.16 -6.62 -2.82
CA LEU A 174 10.26 -6.55 -3.80
C LEU A 174 10.17 -5.33 -4.72
N LEU A 175 9.31 -4.36 -4.39
CA LEU A 175 9.14 -3.15 -5.20
C LEU A 175 10.50 -2.50 -5.50
N PRO A 176 10.89 -2.32 -6.77
CA PRO A 176 12.24 -1.90 -7.14
C PRO A 176 12.68 -0.59 -6.50
N LEU A 177 11.75 0.36 -6.34
CA LEU A 177 12.04 1.70 -5.82
C LEU A 177 11.98 1.80 -4.29
N ALA A 178 11.51 0.76 -3.58
CA ALA A 178 11.34 0.83 -2.12
C ALA A 178 12.64 1.12 -1.36
N PRO A 179 13.82 0.55 -1.70
CA PRO A 179 15.06 0.83 -0.99
C PRO A 179 15.52 2.28 -1.09
N MET A 180 15.02 3.04 -2.04
CA MET A 180 15.42 4.43 -2.24
C MET A 180 14.94 5.35 -1.12
N GLU A 181 13.69 5.15 -0.63
CA GLU A 181 13.07 6.14 0.25
C GLU A 181 12.17 5.54 1.33
N ILE A 182 11.51 4.39 1.09
CA ILE A 182 10.44 3.91 1.97
C ILE A 182 10.73 2.60 2.69
N ALA A 183 11.77 1.85 2.30
CA ALA A 183 12.07 0.59 2.95
C ALA A 183 12.66 0.81 4.35
N ASP A 184 12.24 -0.04 5.29
CA ASP A 184 12.83 -0.21 6.61
C ASP A 184 12.82 1.06 7.49
N CYS A 185 11.88 1.96 7.25
CA CYS A 185 11.66 3.15 8.05
C CYS A 185 10.17 3.37 8.31
N THR A 186 9.83 4.01 9.44
CA THR A 186 8.43 4.23 9.77
C THR A 186 7.83 5.40 9.01
N VAL A 187 8.64 6.40 8.65
CA VAL A 187 8.22 7.49 7.75
C VAL A 187 7.81 6.98 6.37
N GLY A 188 8.32 5.84 5.92
CA GLY A 188 7.91 5.17 4.68
C GLY A 188 6.61 4.37 4.81
N SER A 189 6.18 4.04 6.02
CA SER A 189 5.03 3.17 6.26
C SER A 189 3.71 3.68 5.69
N PRO A 190 3.36 4.99 5.68
CA PRO A 190 2.13 5.49 5.09
C PRO A 190 1.96 5.10 3.61
N TRP A 191 3.04 4.98 2.85
CA TRP A 191 3.00 4.62 1.43
C TRP A 191 2.63 3.17 1.18
N TYR A 192 3.10 2.25 2.05
CA TYR A 192 2.68 0.86 2.03
C TYR A 192 1.21 0.72 2.42
N VAL A 193 0.78 1.45 3.47
CA VAL A 193 -0.60 1.43 3.94
C VAL A 193 -1.55 2.09 2.94
N LEU A 194 -1.12 3.19 2.28
CA LEU A 194 -1.87 3.86 1.19
C LEU A 194 -2.08 2.90 0.00
N THR A 195 -1.03 2.16 -0.36
CA THR A 195 -1.12 1.11 -1.38
C THR A 195 -2.10 0.01 -0.95
N ALA A 196 -2.00 -0.48 0.28
CA ALA A 196 -2.90 -1.49 0.82
C ALA A 196 -4.36 -0.99 0.85
N LEU A 197 -4.61 0.29 1.16
CA LEU A 197 -5.95 0.88 1.13
C LEU A 197 -6.59 0.80 -0.26
N PHE A 198 -5.84 1.06 -1.34
CA PHE A 198 -6.36 0.90 -2.70
C PHE A 198 -6.98 -0.49 -2.91
N PHE A 199 -6.25 -1.54 -2.56
CA PHE A 199 -6.74 -2.92 -2.68
C PHE A 199 -7.86 -3.22 -1.69
N GLY A 200 -7.77 -2.70 -0.46
CA GLY A 200 -8.80 -2.84 0.58
C GLY A 200 -10.14 -2.22 0.18
N LEU A 201 -10.13 -1.08 -0.50
CA LEU A 201 -11.34 -0.43 -1.02
C LEU A 201 -12.03 -1.28 -2.10
N LEU A 202 -11.28 -2.03 -2.88
CA LEU A 202 -11.81 -2.95 -3.89
C LEU A 202 -12.17 -4.33 -3.33
N TRP A 203 -11.74 -4.64 -2.11
CA TRP A 203 -11.98 -5.92 -1.47
C TRP A 203 -13.33 -5.97 -0.76
N ARG A 204 -13.97 -7.13 -0.84
CA ARG A 204 -15.22 -7.44 -0.13
C ARG A 204 -14.99 -8.62 0.82
N PRO A 205 -14.50 -8.35 2.06
CA PRO A 205 -14.22 -9.39 3.03
C PRO A 205 -15.53 -10.06 3.49
N LYS A 206 -15.49 -11.38 3.69
CA LYS A 206 -16.66 -12.17 4.12
C LYS A 206 -16.78 -12.27 5.64
N ASN A 207 -15.67 -12.15 6.36
CA ASN A 207 -15.60 -12.35 7.80
C ASN A 207 -15.22 -11.05 8.54
N TRP A 208 -15.45 -11.04 9.84
CA TRP A 208 -15.16 -9.90 10.69
C TRP A 208 -13.67 -9.53 10.74
N ALA A 209 -12.77 -10.54 10.73
CA ALA A 209 -11.33 -10.27 10.74
C ALA A 209 -10.91 -9.47 9.52
N GLY A 210 -11.40 -9.84 8.32
CA GLY A 210 -11.15 -9.07 7.10
C GLY A 210 -11.74 -7.66 7.16
N MET A 211 -12.96 -7.49 7.70
CA MET A 211 -13.58 -6.17 7.85
C MET A 211 -12.80 -5.28 8.81
N THR A 212 -12.36 -5.84 9.95
CA THR A 212 -11.53 -5.12 10.91
C THR A 212 -10.19 -4.73 10.29
N ALA A 213 -9.54 -5.65 9.56
CA ALA A 213 -8.29 -5.36 8.88
C ALA A 213 -8.43 -4.20 7.87
N VAL A 214 -9.49 -4.21 7.06
CA VAL A 214 -9.78 -3.12 6.11
C VAL A 214 -10.03 -1.80 6.84
N ALA A 215 -10.80 -1.82 7.93
CA ALA A 215 -11.09 -0.62 8.71
C ALA A 215 -9.83 -0.05 9.38
N LEU A 216 -8.98 -0.90 9.94
CA LEU A 216 -7.70 -0.51 10.54
C LEU A 216 -6.72 0.07 9.51
N ILE A 217 -6.61 -0.55 8.34
CA ILE A 217 -5.79 -0.03 7.24
C ILE A 217 -6.32 1.35 6.79
N ALA A 218 -7.64 1.47 6.64
CA ALA A 218 -8.26 2.73 6.24
C ALA A 218 -8.06 3.84 7.28
N PHE A 219 -8.19 3.52 8.56
CA PHE A 219 -7.90 4.44 9.66
C PHE A 219 -6.41 4.83 9.67
N ALA A 220 -5.51 3.85 9.66
CA ALA A 220 -4.07 4.08 9.76
C ALA A 220 -3.56 5.00 8.65
N VAL A 221 -3.98 4.77 7.40
CA VAL A 221 -3.54 5.63 6.31
C VAL A 221 -4.20 7.00 6.34
N ALA A 222 -5.50 7.08 6.63
CA ALA A 222 -6.21 8.36 6.64
C ALA A 222 -5.80 9.27 7.80
N SER A 223 -5.31 8.69 8.90
CA SER A 223 -4.73 9.45 10.03
C SER A 223 -3.25 9.79 9.85
N SER A 224 -2.56 9.22 8.85
CA SER A 224 -1.11 9.40 8.68
C SER A 224 -0.71 9.99 7.33
N GLU A 225 -1.64 10.09 6.37
CA GLU A 225 -1.32 10.57 5.02
C GLU A 225 -2.53 11.29 4.42
N ILE A 226 -2.40 12.59 4.24
CA ILE A 226 -3.48 13.42 3.69
C ILE A 226 -3.90 13.01 2.28
N LEU A 227 -3.01 12.37 1.52
CA LEU A 227 -3.34 11.84 0.19
C LEU A 227 -4.42 10.75 0.22
N ALA A 228 -4.76 10.20 1.39
CA ALA A 228 -5.90 9.30 1.54
C ALA A 228 -7.23 9.92 1.06
N VAL A 229 -7.33 11.25 1.03
CA VAL A 229 -8.51 11.99 0.54
C VAL A 229 -8.81 11.69 -0.93
N ILE A 230 -7.82 11.37 -1.75
CA ILE A 230 -8.01 11.06 -3.18
C ILE A 230 -8.88 9.81 -3.41
N TYR A 231 -9.00 8.95 -2.41
CA TYR A 231 -9.85 7.75 -2.48
C TYR A 231 -11.33 8.04 -2.19
N ALA A 232 -11.71 9.29 -1.86
CA ALA A 232 -13.11 9.66 -1.61
C ALA A 232 -14.10 9.21 -2.71
N PRO A 233 -13.80 9.36 -4.01
CA PRO A 233 -14.69 8.85 -5.07
C PRO A 233 -14.87 7.33 -4.99
N LEU A 234 -13.80 6.57 -4.71
CA LEU A 234 -13.86 5.11 -4.61
C LEU A 234 -14.63 4.66 -3.36
N VAL A 235 -14.45 5.37 -2.23
CA VAL A 235 -15.24 5.17 -1.00
C VAL A 235 -16.72 5.43 -1.26
N LEU A 236 -17.06 6.52 -1.95
CA LEU A 236 -18.44 6.85 -2.32
C LEU A 236 -19.06 5.78 -3.23
N LEU A 237 -18.35 5.34 -4.27
CA LEU A 237 -18.81 4.26 -5.15
C LEU A 237 -19.07 2.97 -4.36
N ARG A 238 -18.21 2.66 -3.37
CA ARG A 238 -18.39 1.51 -2.48
C ARG A 238 -19.68 1.62 -1.65
N VAL A 239 -19.94 2.77 -1.05
CA VAL A 239 -21.18 3.02 -0.26
C VAL A 239 -22.43 2.84 -1.13
N ILE A 240 -22.40 3.35 -2.35
CA ILE A 240 -23.54 3.23 -3.29
C ILE A 240 -23.73 1.77 -3.74
N ALA A 241 -22.63 1.07 -4.06
CA ALA A 241 -22.67 -0.29 -4.60
C ALA A 241 -23.03 -1.34 -3.55
N LEU A 242 -22.59 -1.17 -2.31
CA LEU A 242 -22.67 -2.16 -1.23
C LEU A 242 -23.50 -1.62 -0.05
N PRO A 243 -24.84 -1.74 -0.07
CA PRO A 243 -25.72 -1.10 0.91
C PRO A 243 -25.74 -1.77 2.29
N ARG A 244 -25.04 -2.90 2.49
CA ARG A 244 -25.03 -3.61 3.78
C ARG A 244 -24.13 -2.87 4.77
N TRP A 245 -24.61 -2.61 6.00
CA TRP A 245 -23.88 -1.87 7.02
C TRP A 245 -22.47 -2.39 7.31
N ARG A 246 -22.28 -3.71 7.24
CA ARG A 246 -20.96 -4.36 7.40
C ARG A 246 -19.94 -3.91 6.37
N GLU A 247 -20.37 -3.64 5.15
CA GLU A 247 -19.51 -3.20 4.06
C GLU A 247 -18.99 -1.76 4.28
N HIS A 248 -19.58 -1.03 5.22
CA HIS A 248 -19.18 0.35 5.55
C HIS A 248 -18.04 0.44 6.58
N ALA A 249 -17.53 -0.69 7.10
CA ALA A 249 -16.41 -0.68 8.06
C ALA A 249 -15.19 0.08 7.51
N VAL A 250 -14.85 -0.12 6.24
CA VAL A 250 -13.76 0.62 5.58
C VAL A 250 -14.04 2.13 5.52
N THR A 251 -15.27 2.51 5.21
CA THR A 251 -15.69 3.92 5.17
C THR A 251 -15.61 4.55 6.56
N ALA A 252 -16.06 3.83 7.59
CA ALA A 252 -15.97 4.30 8.97
C ALA A 252 -14.51 4.49 9.43
N GLY A 253 -13.64 3.53 9.14
CA GLY A 253 -12.21 3.65 9.42
C GLY A 253 -11.57 4.82 8.69
N TRP A 254 -11.86 4.98 7.40
CA TRP A 254 -11.35 6.09 6.60
C TRP A 254 -11.82 7.45 7.11
N LEU A 255 -13.12 7.60 7.42
CA LEU A 255 -13.65 8.84 8.01
C LEU A 255 -13.04 9.14 9.39
N ALA A 256 -12.93 8.12 10.25
CA ALA A 256 -12.32 8.28 11.57
C ALA A 256 -10.86 8.75 11.47
N GLY A 257 -10.09 8.20 10.51
CA GLY A 257 -8.72 8.65 10.25
C GLY A 257 -8.66 10.09 9.73
N LEU A 258 -9.54 10.48 8.82
CA LEU A 258 -9.61 11.87 8.34
C LEU A 258 -10.01 12.85 9.47
N LEU A 259 -10.86 12.43 10.41
CA LEU A 259 -11.21 13.26 11.56
C LEU A 259 -10.00 13.54 12.45
N VAL A 260 -9.01 12.65 12.50
CA VAL A 260 -7.72 12.90 13.18
C VAL A 260 -6.92 14.00 12.48
N GLN A 261 -7.01 14.10 11.16
CA GLN A 261 -6.31 15.13 10.39
C GLN A 261 -6.89 16.54 10.59
N VAL A 262 -8.19 16.65 10.82
CA VAL A 262 -8.88 17.96 10.86
C VAL A 262 -8.24 18.94 11.86
N PRO A 263 -8.05 18.62 13.14
CA PRO A 263 -7.47 19.58 14.09
C PRO A 263 -6.05 19.97 13.70
N VAL A 264 -5.25 19.03 13.23
CA VAL A 264 -3.84 19.25 12.85
C VAL A 264 -3.73 20.14 11.62
N VAL A 265 -4.57 19.91 10.61
CA VAL A 265 -4.61 20.76 9.41
C VAL A 265 -5.08 22.17 9.75
N LEU A 266 -6.10 22.31 10.61
CA LEU A 266 -6.59 23.62 11.06
C LEU A 266 -5.53 24.37 11.86
N GLU A 267 -4.81 23.70 12.75
CA GLU A 267 -3.70 24.29 13.50
C GLU A 267 -2.57 24.74 12.58
N SER A 268 -2.15 23.87 11.66
CA SER A 268 -1.13 24.18 10.67
C SER A 268 -1.51 25.38 9.80
N TYR A 269 -2.78 25.47 9.40
CA TYR A 269 -3.30 26.61 8.66
C TYR A 269 -3.26 27.89 9.49
N ALA A 270 -3.70 27.84 10.74
CA ALA A 270 -3.70 29.00 11.65
C ALA A 270 -2.26 29.51 11.95
N GLN A 271 -1.29 28.60 12.03
CA GLN A 271 0.11 28.94 12.26
C GLN A 271 0.86 29.36 11.01
N HIS A 272 0.24 29.40 9.83
CA HIS A 272 0.86 29.67 8.53
C HIS A 272 2.08 28.76 8.24
N THR A 273 2.12 27.59 8.87
CA THR A 273 3.21 26.60 8.73
C THR A 273 3.10 25.80 7.44
N GLN A 274 1.98 25.95 6.73
CA GLN A 274 1.83 25.35 5.41
C GLN A 274 2.84 25.96 4.45
N ARG A 275 3.76 25.13 3.99
CA ARG A 275 4.60 25.44 2.84
C ARG A 275 3.74 25.39 1.56
N VAL A 276 2.81 26.31 1.41
CA VAL A 276 2.04 26.50 0.17
C VAL A 276 3.00 27.13 -0.85
N ALA A 277 3.95 26.34 -1.30
CA ALA A 277 4.58 26.63 -2.57
C ALA A 277 3.47 26.46 -3.61
N GLY A 278 3.23 27.47 -4.42
CA GLY A 278 2.14 27.50 -5.39
C GLY A 278 2.00 26.20 -6.17
N LEU A 279 0.78 25.88 -6.59
CA LEU A 279 0.45 24.67 -7.34
C LEU A 279 1.40 24.46 -8.52
N ALA A 280 1.87 23.24 -8.71
CA ALA A 280 2.68 22.92 -9.88
C ALA A 280 1.88 23.05 -11.16
N ARG A 281 2.55 23.41 -12.25
CA ARG A 281 1.89 23.46 -13.56
C ARG A 281 1.45 22.03 -13.96
N PRO A 282 0.23 21.86 -14.52
CA PRO A 282 -0.28 20.53 -14.90
C PRO A 282 0.68 19.74 -15.80
N VAL A 283 1.37 20.41 -16.73
CA VAL A 283 2.37 19.79 -17.61
C VAL A 283 3.54 19.20 -16.83
N GLN A 284 3.95 19.86 -15.74
CA GLN A 284 5.02 19.35 -14.87
C GLN A 284 4.58 18.11 -14.10
N ALA A 285 3.33 18.11 -13.61
CA ALA A 285 2.75 16.94 -12.92
C ALA A 285 2.61 15.73 -13.87
N LEU A 286 2.23 15.98 -15.13
CA LEU A 286 2.23 14.96 -16.17
C LEU A 286 3.64 14.44 -16.47
N GLY A 287 4.61 15.31 -16.63
CA GLY A 287 6.02 14.93 -16.80
C GLY A 287 6.51 14.07 -15.66
N PHE A 288 6.17 14.44 -14.42
CA PHE A 288 6.50 13.63 -13.24
C PHE A 288 5.90 12.22 -13.31
N TYR A 289 4.61 12.08 -13.70
CA TYR A 289 4.01 10.76 -13.86
C TYR A 289 4.75 9.89 -14.88
N PHE A 290 5.03 10.41 -16.04
CA PHE A 290 5.69 9.65 -17.10
C PHE A 290 7.13 9.27 -16.76
N HIS A 291 7.91 10.16 -16.17
CA HIS A 291 9.30 9.90 -15.81
C HIS A 291 9.46 9.07 -14.54
N ASN A 292 8.62 9.30 -13.54
CA ASN A 292 8.81 8.67 -12.22
C ASN A 292 7.91 7.45 -11.98
N VAL A 293 6.79 7.32 -12.69
CA VAL A 293 5.92 6.15 -12.58
C VAL A 293 6.11 5.23 -13.78
N ALA A 294 5.79 5.72 -14.99
CA ALA A 294 5.81 4.86 -16.17
C ALA A 294 7.22 4.34 -16.46
N LEU A 295 8.20 5.22 -16.60
CA LEU A 295 9.57 4.82 -16.92
C LEU A 295 10.18 3.90 -15.84
N ARG A 296 9.89 4.14 -14.55
CA ARG A 296 10.43 3.36 -13.43
C ARG A 296 9.64 2.06 -13.15
N ALA A 297 8.56 1.79 -13.87
CA ALA A 297 7.75 0.59 -13.65
C ALA A 297 8.55 -0.73 -13.78
N PHE A 298 9.62 -0.72 -14.57
CA PHE A 298 10.51 -1.86 -14.79
C PHE A 298 11.73 -1.89 -13.86
N GLY A 299 11.86 -0.96 -12.94
CA GLY A 299 12.99 -0.81 -12.02
C GLY A 299 13.95 0.31 -12.40
N TRP A 300 14.71 0.77 -11.40
CA TRP A 300 15.59 1.93 -11.54
C TRP A 300 16.76 1.71 -12.49
N ARG A 301 17.52 0.61 -12.27
CA ARG A 301 18.70 0.32 -13.11
C ARG A 301 18.35 0.01 -14.56
N VAL A 302 17.22 -0.68 -14.77
CA VAL A 302 16.70 -0.93 -16.13
C VAL A 302 16.37 0.40 -16.79
N SER A 303 15.68 1.28 -16.07
CA SER A 303 15.31 2.62 -16.56
C SER A 303 16.53 3.48 -16.88
N LEU A 304 17.55 3.47 -16.01
CA LEU A 304 18.81 4.18 -16.27
C LEU A 304 19.46 3.72 -17.59
N ARG A 305 19.58 2.40 -17.78
CA ARG A 305 20.14 1.86 -19.04
C ARG A 305 19.33 2.26 -20.26
N MET A 306 18.00 2.28 -20.16
CA MET A 306 17.16 2.75 -21.25
C MET A 306 17.40 4.24 -21.56
N VAL A 307 17.59 5.07 -20.52
CA VAL A 307 17.93 6.47 -20.66
C VAL A 307 19.31 6.68 -21.28
N ASP A 308 20.29 5.86 -20.88
CA ASP A 308 21.65 5.91 -21.47
C ASP A 308 21.63 5.58 -22.99
N ILE A 309 20.76 4.65 -23.40
CA ILE A 309 20.67 4.22 -24.80
C ILE A 309 19.84 5.20 -25.66
N ALA A 310 18.67 5.64 -25.15
CA ALA A 310 17.67 6.35 -25.95
C ALA A 310 17.43 7.80 -25.51
N GLY A 311 18.14 8.28 -24.50
CA GLY A 311 17.86 9.53 -23.80
C GLY A 311 16.57 9.46 -22.98
N LEU A 312 16.37 10.45 -22.09
CA LEU A 312 15.21 10.45 -21.16
C LEU A 312 13.87 10.41 -21.90
N ASN A 313 13.70 11.26 -22.90
CA ASN A 313 12.44 11.31 -23.64
C ASN A 313 12.22 10.06 -24.49
N GLY A 314 13.25 9.53 -25.15
CA GLY A 314 13.17 8.32 -25.94
C GLY A 314 12.82 7.10 -25.08
N ALA A 315 13.49 6.90 -23.95
CA ALA A 315 13.19 5.85 -22.99
C ALA A 315 11.75 5.96 -22.47
N THR A 316 11.32 7.18 -22.11
CA THR A 316 9.95 7.42 -21.62
C THR A 316 8.92 7.06 -22.69
N VAL A 317 9.11 7.48 -23.93
CA VAL A 317 8.20 7.16 -25.05
C VAL A 317 8.13 5.65 -25.26
N ILE A 318 9.27 4.95 -25.30
CA ILE A 318 9.32 3.49 -25.47
C ILE A 318 8.49 2.79 -24.38
N VAL A 319 8.73 3.15 -23.13
CA VAL A 319 7.99 2.54 -21.99
C VAL A 319 6.51 2.88 -22.04
N CYS A 320 6.15 4.14 -22.34
CA CYS A 320 4.75 4.54 -22.47
C CYS A 320 4.03 3.77 -23.57
N VAL A 321 4.70 3.52 -24.72
CA VAL A 321 4.14 2.71 -25.80
C VAL A 321 3.92 1.26 -25.36
N ILE A 322 4.88 0.66 -24.64
CA ILE A 322 4.76 -0.71 -24.12
C ILE A 322 3.59 -0.80 -23.12
N LEU A 323 3.52 0.14 -22.18
CA LEU A 323 2.43 0.17 -21.20
C LEU A 323 1.07 0.42 -21.88
N ALA A 324 1.00 1.39 -22.78
CA ALA A 324 -0.23 1.70 -23.53
C ALA A 324 -0.70 0.51 -24.37
N ALA A 325 0.21 -0.20 -25.04
CA ALA A 325 -0.11 -1.42 -25.77
C ALA A 325 -0.62 -2.53 -24.84
N GLY A 326 0.06 -2.76 -23.70
CA GLY A 326 -0.36 -3.75 -22.70
C GLY A 326 -1.73 -3.44 -22.11
N PHE A 327 -1.95 -2.21 -21.65
CA PHE A 327 -3.24 -1.79 -21.11
C PHE A 327 -4.33 -1.71 -22.19
N GLY A 328 -4.01 -1.24 -23.38
CA GLY A 328 -4.90 -1.25 -24.53
C GLY A 328 -5.39 -2.67 -24.83
N LEU A 329 -4.47 -3.63 -24.85
CA LEU A 329 -4.81 -5.04 -25.03
C LEU A 329 -5.74 -5.54 -23.90
N MET A 330 -5.46 -5.22 -22.65
CA MET A 330 -6.32 -5.59 -21.51
C MET A 330 -7.72 -4.97 -21.63
N LEU A 331 -7.84 -3.74 -22.09
CA LEU A 331 -9.12 -3.04 -22.23
C LEU A 331 -9.93 -3.57 -23.42
N VAL A 332 -9.30 -3.99 -24.51
CA VAL A 332 -9.98 -4.48 -25.72
C VAL A 332 -10.34 -5.97 -25.56
N THR A 333 -9.38 -6.82 -25.19
CA THR A 333 -9.54 -8.28 -25.19
C THR A 333 -9.90 -8.85 -23.82
N GLY A 334 -9.72 -8.09 -22.76
CA GLY A 334 -9.95 -8.53 -21.38
C GLY A 334 -11.42 -8.85 -21.07
N SER A 335 -11.66 -9.67 -20.04
CA SER A 335 -12.99 -9.82 -19.45
C SER A 335 -13.48 -8.48 -18.90
N ARG A 336 -14.77 -8.34 -18.66
CA ARG A 336 -15.33 -7.15 -17.99
C ARG A 336 -14.58 -6.84 -16.68
N GLN A 337 -14.24 -7.88 -15.91
CA GLN A 337 -13.51 -7.77 -14.66
C GLN A 337 -12.10 -7.20 -14.89
N VAL A 338 -11.35 -7.72 -15.88
CA VAL A 338 -10.01 -7.21 -16.24
C VAL A 338 -10.08 -5.75 -16.67
N ARG A 339 -11.02 -5.42 -17.55
CA ARG A 339 -11.18 -4.04 -18.05
C ARG A 339 -11.45 -3.05 -16.93
N VAL A 340 -12.37 -3.41 -16.03
CA VAL A 340 -12.73 -2.55 -14.88
C VAL A 340 -11.54 -2.38 -13.94
N PHE A 341 -10.84 -3.47 -13.59
CA PHE A 341 -9.67 -3.37 -12.70
C PHE A 341 -8.55 -2.54 -13.33
N ALA A 342 -8.22 -2.79 -14.61
CA ALA A 342 -7.18 -2.04 -15.33
C ALA A 342 -7.53 -0.55 -15.42
N ALA A 343 -8.78 -0.21 -15.71
CA ALA A 343 -9.22 1.19 -15.76
C ALA A 343 -9.10 1.87 -14.39
N VAL A 344 -9.56 1.24 -13.31
CA VAL A 344 -9.45 1.78 -11.95
C VAL A 344 -8.00 1.91 -11.53
N ALA A 345 -7.15 0.93 -11.81
CA ALA A 345 -5.72 0.96 -11.52
C ALA A 345 -5.01 2.13 -12.21
N LEU A 346 -5.29 2.34 -13.50
CA LEU A 346 -4.72 3.46 -14.25
C LEU A 346 -5.21 4.81 -13.75
N ILE A 347 -6.53 4.97 -13.57
CA ILE A 347 -7.13 6.23 -13.15
C ILE A 347 -6.63 6.61 -11.76
N MET A 348 -6.70 5.68 -10.80
CA MET A 348 -6.30 5.97 -9.43
C MET A 348 -4.80 6.19 -9.30
N GLY A 349 -3.97 5.42 -10.02
CA GLY A 349 -2.54 5.63 -10.04
C GLY A 349 -2.16 6.98 -10.65
N PHE A 350 -2.82 7.38 -11.73
CA PHE A 350 -2.63 8.68 -12.37
C PHE A 350 -3.07 9.82 -11.44
N VAL A 351 -4.30 9.75 -10.91
CA VAL A 351 -4.85 10.78 -10.02
C VAL A 351 -3.98 10.95 -8.78
N GLN A 352 -3.55 9.86 -8.14
CA GLN A 352 -2.69 9.93 -6.97
C GLN A 352 -1.37 10.66 -7.29
N THR A 353 -0.69 10.28 -8.36
CA THR A 353 0.61 10.86 -8.69
C THR A 353 0.47 12.33 -9.09
N VAL A 354 -0.51 12.66 -9.94
CA VAL A 354 -0.73 14.04 -10.40
C VAL A 354 -1.15 14.93 -9.23
N PHE A 355 -2.04 14.44 -8.36
CA PHE A 355 -2.46 15.17 -7.17
C PHE A 355 -1.28 15.42 -6.23
N ALA A 356 -0.51 14.37 -5.89
CA ALA A 356 0.67 14.47 -5.04
C ALA A 356 1.67 15.48 -5.63
N ALA A 357 1.98 15.36 -6.90
CA ALA A 357 2.88 16.28 -7.62
C ALA A 357 2.36 17.73 -7.64
N THR A 358 1.06 17.93 -7.61
CA THR A 358 0.44 19.26 -7.59
C THR A 358 0.47 19.90 -6.20
N VAL A 359 0.20 19.11 -5.16
CA VAL A 359 0.11 19.59 -3.76
C VAL A 359 1.50 19.72 -3.12
N VAL A 360 2.48 18.94 -3.60
CA VAL A 360 3.86 18.94 -3.09
C VAL A 360 4.84 19.43 -4.18
N PRO A 361 4.76 20.71 -4.58
CA PRO A 361 5.48 21.21 -5.75
C PRO A 361 7.00 21.21 -5.61
N TYR A 362 7.56 21.15 -4.38
CA TYR A 362 8.99 21.01 -4.20
C TYR A 362 9.50 19.67 -4.77
N VAL A 363 8.68 18.62 -4.74
CA VAL A 363 8.98 17.32 -5.36
C VAL A 363 9.27 17.48 -6.84
N ILE A 364 8.46 18.29 -7.53
CA ILE A 364 8.69 18.56 -8.96
C ILE A 364 9.93 19.41 -9.17
N ARG A 365 10.15 20.42 -8.35
CA ARG A 365 11.31 21.33 -8.51
C ARG A 365 12.64 20.62 -8.29
N GLN A 366 12.69 19.70 -7.32
CA GLN A 366 13.91 18.94 -7.01
C GLN A 366 14.11 17.72 -7.91
N HIS A 367 13.02 17.13 -8.44
CA HIS A 367 13.01 15.83 -9.10
C HIS A 367 12.73 15.88 -10.59
N TYR A 368 12.81 17.05 -11.19
CA TYR A 368 12.74 17.19 -12.65
C TYR A 368 13.92 16.49 -13.34
N VAL A 369 14.98 16.23 -12.59
CA VAL A 369 16.13 15.49 -13.07
C VAL A 369 15.93 14.02 -12.68
N PHE A 370 15.85 13.14 -13.66
CA PHE A 370 15.68 11.68 -13.52
C PHE A 370 16.68 11.02 -12.54
N ASN A 371 17.77 11.66 -12.21
CA ASN A 371 18.83 11.15 -11.33
C ASN A 371 18.59 11.37 -9.83
N PHE A 372 17.44 11.92 -9.41
CA PHE A 372 17.17 12.20 -8.01
C PHE A 372 16.41 11.05 -7.34
N GLU A 373 16.88 10.59 -6.17
CA GLU A 373 16.31 9.46 -5.44
C GLU A 373 14.96 9.79 -4.79
N GLY A 374 14.73 11.06 -4.47
CA GLY A 374 13.52 11.52 -3.82
C GLY A 374 12.27 11.41 -4.70
N GLY A 375 11.11 11.17 -4.07
CA GLY A 375 9.81 11.06 -4.74
C GLY A 375 9.49 9.66 -5.26
N SER A 376 10.34 8.65 -5.02
CA SER A 376 10.05 7.25 -5.37
C SER A 376 8.79 6.73 -4.65
N ARG A 377 8.51 7.23 -3.46
CA ARG A 377 7.32 6.95 -2.66
C ARG A 377 6.01 7.21 -3.41
N TYR A 378 5.92 8.25 -4.22
CA TYR A 378 4.72 8.58 -5.01
C TYR A 378 4.45 7.60 -6.14
N SER A 379 5.43 6.80 -6.52
CA SER A 379 5.33 5.77 -7.57
C SER A 379 4.88 4.41 -7.05
N THR A 380 4.91 4.19 -5.73
CA THR A 380 4.65 2.89 -5.09
C THR A 380 3.28 2.33 -5.46
N MET A 381 2.20 3.05 -5.15
CA MET A 381 0.83 2.59 -5.43
C MET A 381 0.56 2.46 -6.94
N PRO A 382 0.90 3.45 -7.80
CA PRO A 382 0.68 3.30 -9.23
C PRO A 382 1.37 2.09 -9.85
N ILE A 383 2.63 1.82 -9.51
CA ILE A 383 3.37 0.65 -10.02
C ILE A 383 2.73 -0.65 -9.50
N MET A 384 2.34 -0.70 -8.23
CA MET A 384 1.65 -1.85 -7.66
C MET A 384 0.29 -2.09 -8.32
N ALA A 385 -0.48 -1.04 -8.60
CA ALA A 385 -1.77 -1.14 -9.28
C ALA A 385 -1.61 -1.65 -10.74
N MET A 386 -0.59 -1.17 -11.47
CA MET A 386 -0.26 -1.65 -12.81
C MET A 386 0.18 -3.12 -12.79
N THR A 387 1.05 -3.50 -11.84
CA THR A 387 1.49 -4.89 -11.65
C THR A 387 0.30 -5.80 -11.35
N ALA A 388 -0.59 -5.39 -10.44
CA ALA A 388 -1.78 -6.16 -10.12
C ALA A 388 -2.73 -6.29 -11.32
N ALA A 389 -2.90 -5.24 -12.14
CA ALA A 389 -3.70 -5.30 -13.36
C ALA A 389 -3.17 -6.34 -14.35
N ALA A 390 -1.85 -6.38 -14.55
CA ALA A 390 -1.21 -7.40 -15.39
C ALA A 390 -1.44 -8.82 -14.85
N VAL A 391 -1.30 -9.02 -13.54
CA VAL A 391 -1.56 -10.31 -12.88
C VAL A 391 -3.04 -10.72 -13.01
N VAL A 392 -3.99 -9.78 -12.80
CA VAL A 392 -5.44 -10.03 -12.99
C VAL A 392 -5.73 -10.45 -14.43
N ALA A 393 -5.09 -9.83 -15.42
CA ALA A 393 -5.27 -10.20 -16.82
C ALA A 393 -4.77 -11.63 -17.10
N VAL A 394 -3.60 -11.98 -16.59
CA VAL A 394 -3.02 -13.34 -16.72
C VAL A 394 -3.90 -14.39 -16.05
N ASP A 395 -4.35 -14.15 -14.80
CA ASP A 395 -5.25 -15.05 -14.09
C ASP A 395 -6.58 -15.25 -14.83
N SER A 396 -7.17 -14.16 -15.30
CA SER A 396 -8.43 -14.21 -16.08
C SER A 396 -8.28 -15.01 -17.37
N TYR A 397 -7.14 -14.88 -18.04
CA TYR A 397 -6.84 -15.65 -19.24
C TYR A 397 -6.71 -17.15 -18.94
N GLN A 398 -5.93 -17.51 -17.91
CA GLN A 398 -5.79 -18.90 -17.46
C GLN A 398 -7.14 -19.49 -17.06
N ARG A 399 -7.95 -18.76 -16.30
CA ARG A 399 -9.28 -19.21 -15.88
C ARG A 399 -10.20 -19.53 -17.05
N ARG A 400 -10.19 -18.70 -18.12
CA ARG A 400 -10.98 -18.97 -19.32
C ARG A 400 -10.56 -20.28 -20.00
N GLN A 401 -9.26 -20.58 -20.04
CA GLN A 401 -8.75 -21.82 -20.62
C GLN A 401 -9.22 -23.06 -19.82
N VAL A 402 -9.23 -22.95 -18.46
CA VAL A 402 -9.73 -24.00 -17.58
C VAL A 402 -11.20 -24.29 -17.86
N ILE A 403 -12.03 -23.24 -17.90
CA ILE A 403 -13.48 -23.37 -18.14
C ILE A 403 -13.77 -23.94 -19.54
N ALA A 404 -13.08 -23.47 -20.56
CA ALA A 404 -13.25 -23.96 -21.94
C ALA A 404 -12.83 -25.43 -22.11
N GLY A 405 -11.89 -25.92 -21.29
CA GLY A 405 -11.42 -27.32 -21.31
C GLY A 405 -12.30 -28.29 -20.50
N GLY A 406 -13.38 -27.83 -19.88
CA GLY A 406 -14.36 -28.68 -19.16
C GLY A 406 -13.82 -29.32 -17.86
N GLY A 407 -12.72 -28.83 -17.29
CA GLY A 407 -12.07 -29.40 -16.11
C GLY A 407 -11.87 -28.40 -14.95
N ASP A 408 -11.79 -28.92 -13.73
CA ASP A 408 -11.48 -28.12 -12.54
C ASP A 408 -10.01 -27.69 -12.48
N ARG A 409 -9.14 -28.36 -13.21
CA ARG A 409 -7.70 -28.05 -13.35
C ARG A 409 -7.20 -28.48 -14.72
N ILE A 410 -6.57 -27.57 -15.46
CA ILE A 410 -5.80 -27.94 -16.65
C ILE A 410 -4.36 -28.21 -16.22
N PRO A 411 -3.80 -29.40 -16.46
CA PRO A 411 -2.37 -29.63 -16.27
C PRO A 411 -1.57 -28.62 -17.13
N LEU A 412 -0.44 -28.17 -16.62
CA LEU A 412 0.43 -27.18 -17.29
C LEU A 412 0.73 -27.56 -18.76
N THR A 413 0.78 -28.85 -19.07
CA THR A 413 1.01 -29.40 -20.41
C THR A 413 -0.11 -29.12 -21.42
N ARG A 414 -1.32 -28.77 -20.98
CA ARG A 414 -2.46 -28.44 -21.84
C ARG A 414 -2.80 -26.94 -21.88
N GLN A 415 -2.00 -26.11 -21.21
CA GLN A 415 -2.19 -24.66 -21.29
C GLN A 415 -1.79 -24.15 -22.66
N SER A 416 -2.51 -23.15 -23.16
CA SER A 416 -2.12 -22.47 -24.41
C SER A 416 -0.67 -21.94 -24.26
N PRO A 417 0.19 -22.17 -25.26
CA PRO A 417 1.56 -21.63 -25.25
C PRO A 417 1.62 -20.14 -24.95
N TRP A 418 0.63 -19.40 -25.44
CA TRP A 418 0.50 -17.96 -25.20
C TRP A 418 0.24 -17.62 -23.74
N ALA A 419 -0.53 -18.43 -23.00
CA ALA A 419 -0.76 -18.25 -21.56
C ALA A 419 0.53 -18.47 -20.78
N VAL A 420 1.27 -19.52 -21.11
CA VAL A 420 2.57 -19.81 -20.49
C VAL A 420 3.55 -18.68 -20.80
N MET A 421 3.63 -18.25 -22.06
CA MET A 421 4.50 -17.13 -22.45
C MET A 421 4.15 -15.83 -21.70
N ALA A 422 2.86 -15.49 -21.54
CA ALA A 422 2.44 -14.28 -20.81
C ALA A 422 2.86 -14.35 -19.32
N VAL A 423 2.71 -15.50 -18.68
CA VAL A 423 3.17 -15.70 -17.29
C VAL A 423 4.69 -15.60 -17.19
N VAL A 424 5.40 -16.26 -18.08
CA VAL A 424 6.87 -16.22 -18.12
C VAL A 424 7.37 -14.80 -18.39
N ALA A 425 6.79 -14.11 -19.37
CA ALA A 425 7.15 -12.71 -19.67
C ALA A 425 6.92 -11.79 -18.46
N LEU A 426 5.76 -11.90 -17.80
CA LEU A 426 5.47 -11.14 -16.60
C LEU A 426 6.46 -11.48 -15.47
N ALA A 427 6.71 -12.76 -15.23
CA ALA A 427 7.67 -13.21 -14.22
C ALA A 427 9.09 -12.71 -14.53
N CYS A 428 9.53 -12.74 -15.78
CA CYS A 428 10.83 -12.21 -16.19
C CYS A 428 10.93 -10.70 -15.97
N VAL A 429 9.90 -9.93 -16.34
CA VAL A 429 9.88 -8.47 -16.13
C VAL A 429 9.96 -8.13 -14.66
N LEU A 430 9.14 -8.79 -13.82
CA LEU A 430 9.18 -8.59 -12.37
C LEU A 430 10.53 -9.01 -11.78
N ALA A 431 11.05 -10.16 -12.19
CA ALA A 431 12.34 -10.65 -11.73
C ALA A 431 13.49 -9.71 -12.11
N LEU A 432 13.52 -9.19 -13.32
CA LEU A 432 14.52 -8.22 -13.75
C LEU A 432 14.51 -6.97 -12.87
N GLY A 433 13.33 -6.38 -12.62
CA GLY A 433 13.21 -5.23 -11.72
C GLY A 433 13.63 -5.57 -10.29
N TRP A 434 13.20 -6.73 -9.78
CA TRP A 434 13.53 -7.15 -8.41
C TRP A 434 15.02 -7.44 -8.22
N PHE A 435 15.65 -8.18 -9.12
CA PHE A 435 17.07 -8.49 -9.01
C PHE A 435 17.98 -7.30 -9.30
N SER A 436 17.59 -6.43 -10.26
CA SER A 436 18.39 -5.25 -10.57
C SER A 436 18.46 -4.26 -9.39
N ASP A 437 17.35 -4.10 -8.68
CA ASP A 437 17.21 -3.08 -7.63
C ASP A 437 17.03 -3.68 -6.23
N TYR A 438 17.37 -4.98 -6.05
CA TYR A 438 17.19 -5.66 -4.77
C TYR A 438 17.95 -4.96 -3.65
N ARG A 439 19.21 -4.61 -3.90
CA ARG A 439 20.06 -3.84 -2.96
C ARG A 439 20.43 -2.51 -3.59
N TYR A 440 20.09 -1.47 -2.92
CA TYR A 440 20.38 -0.11 -3.34
C TYR A 440 21.03 0.67 -2.20
N ILE A 441 22.02 1.52 -2.54
CA ILE A 441 22.58 2.50 -1.61
C ILE A 441 21.57 3.63 -1.52
N SER A 442 20.77 3.63 -0.47
CA SER A 442 19.69 4.59 -0.25
C SER A 442 20.18 5.84 0.49
N GLY A 443 19.28 6.81 0.62
CA GLY A 443 19.47 7.94 1.52
C GLY A 443 19.78 7.56 2.97
N HIS A 444 19.48 6.32 3.40
CA HIS A 444 19.91 5.79 4.71
C HIS A 444 21.42 5.86 4.93
N ASN A 445 22.24 5.77 3.88
CA ASN A 445 23.70 5.86 4.01
C ASN A 445 24.21 7.26 4.37
N PHE A 446 23.40 8.30 4.14
CA PHE A 446 23.71 9.65 4.64
C PHE A 446 23.47 9.76 6.16
N TRP A 447 22.72 8.81 6.74
CA TRP A 447 22.45 8.71 8.16
C TRP A 447 23.43 7.69 8.75
N ASN A 448 24.54 8.19 9.29
CA ASN A 448 25.59 7.40 9.92
C ASN A 448 25.00 6.37 10.89
N HIS A 449 25.81 5.40 11.29
CA HIS A 449 25.49 4.45 12.35
C HIS A 449 24.80 5.13 13.54
N TRP A 450 23.77 4.49 14.07
CA TRP A 450 22.96 5.06 15.14
C TRP A 450 23.71 5.11 16.47
N GLU A 451 24.44 4.04 16.83
CA GLU A 451 25.12 3.92 18.10
C GLU A 451 26.01 5.13 18.44
N PRO A 452 26.91 5.61 17.56
CA PRO A 452 27.72 6.80 17.85
C PRO A 452 26.92 8.08 18.04
N LYS A 453 25.73 8.17 17.44
CA LYS A 453 24.82 9.31 17.64
C LYS A 453 24.16 9.25 19.02
N ALA A 454 23.70 8.07 19.41
CA ALA A 454 23.11 7.83 20.72
C ALA A 454 24.12 8.15 21.83
N GLU A 455 25.36 7.64 21.71
CA GLU A 455 26.46 7.94 22.64
C GLU A 455 26.72 9.45 22.76
N LYS A 456 26.74 10.16 21.64
CA LYS A 456 26.95 11.62 21.62
C LYS A 456 25.84 12.38 22.34
N LEU A 457 24.59 11.95 22.19
CA LEU A 457 23.45 12.53 22.89
C LEU A 457 23.50 12.24 24.40
N LEU A 458 23.87 11.02 24.78
CA LEU A 458 24.05 10.62 26.18
C LEU A 458 25.19 11.38 26.85
N ALA A 459 26.35 11.50 26.19
CA ALA A 459 27.47 12.26 26.68
C ALA A 459 27.16 13.76 26.84
N ALA A 460 26.38 14.33 25.91
CA ALA A 460 25.89 15.70 26.05
C ALA A 460 25.04 15.87 27.30
N CYS A 461 24.22 14.89 27.66
CA CYS A 461 23.44 14.89 28.90
C CYS A 461 24.29 14.76 30.17
N GLU A 462 25.40 14.06 30.13
CA GLU A 462 26.32 13.94 31.28
C GLU A 462 26.96 15.27 31.63
N HIS A 463 27.21 16.11 30.64
CA HIS A 463 27.83 17.43 30.80
C HIS A 463 26.78 18.56 30.92
N SER A 464 25.50 18.27 30.82
CA SER A 464 24.45 19.29 30.91
C SER A 464 24.20 19.71 32.35
N VAL A 465 24.43 20.98 32.65
CA VAL A 465 24.15 21.59 33.97
C VAL A 465 22.64 21.76 34.19
N SER A 466 21.87 21.99 33.13
CA SER A 466 20.41 22.19 33.23
C SER A 466 19.64 20.87 33.34
N GLY A 467 20.28 19.72 33.11
CA GLY A 467 19.61 18.43 33.01
C GLY A 467 18.81 18.26 31.73
N GLU A 468 19.04 19.10 30.73
CA GLU A 468 18.39 19.11 29.42
C GLU A 468 19.43 19.28 28.32
N ILE A 469 19.14 18.75 27.13
CA ILE A 469 19.93 19.02 25.93
C ILE A 469 19.04 19.62 24.84
N THR A 470 19.61 20.49 24.03
CA THR A 470 18.95 21.04 22.85
C THR A 470 19.54 20.37 21.61
N THR A 471 18.68 19.80 20.78
CA THR A 471 19.06 19.18 19.52
C THR A 471 18.27 19.77 18.35
N TRP A 472 18.77 19.57 17.14
CA TRP A 472 18.10 20.02 15.92
C TRP A 472 17.05 19.01 15.48
N THR A 473 15.87 19.51 15.11
CA THR A 473 14.85 18.72 14.42
C THR A 473 15.03 18.81 12.90
N TRP A 474 14.50 17.82 12.22
CA TRP A 474 14.38 17.87 10.77
C TRP A 474 13.41 18.98 10.39
N GLY A 475 13.88 20.05 9.80
CA GLY A 475 13.08 21.25 9.51
C GLY A 475 13.67 22.53 10.09
N HIS A 476 14.90 22.45 10.65
CA HIS A 476 15.68 23.60 11.15
C HIS A 476 15.14 24.27 12.42
N SER A 477 14.31 23.59 13.19
CA SER A 477 13.96 24.01 14.55
C SER A 477 14.81 23.29 15.59
N THR A 478 14.93 23.87 16.77
CA THR A 478 15.57 23.24 17.92
C THR A 478 14.51 22.71 18.88
N ILE A 479 14.78 21.57 19.50
CA ILE A 479 13.93 20.99 20.53
C ILE A 479 14.78 20.67 21.77
N THR A 480 14.20 20.87 22.94
CA THR A 480 14.86 20.59 24.22
C THR A 480 14.34 19.26 24.76
N ILE A 481 15.24 18.35 25.07
CA ILE A 481 14.95 17.00 25.58
C ILE A 481 15.45 16.89 27.01
N PRO A 482 14.62 16.49 27.98
CA PRO A 482 15.06 16.20 29.34
C PRO A 482 16.01 14.97 29.36
N CYS A 483 17.16 15.09 30.00
CA CYS A 483 18.16 14.02 30.10
C CYS A 483 17.63 12.77 30.82
N THR A 484 16.66 12.93 31.70
CA THR A 484 15.95 11.81 32.35
C THR A 484 15.23 10.89 31.36
N ARG A 485 14.94 11.37 30.15
CA ARG A 485 14.30 10.60 29.08
C ARG A 485 15.32 9.83 28.22
N LEU A 486 16.56 10.31 28.13
CA LEU A 486 17.61 9.70 27.36
C LEU A 486 18.36 8.60 28.13
N ARG A 487 18.37 8.66 29.46
CA ARG A 487 19.08 7.71 30.35
C ARG A 487 18.26 6.48 30.73
N ARG A 488 17.13 6.25 30.11
CA ARG A 488 16.31 5.03 30.30
C ARG A 488 16.86 3.87 29.49
#